data_876ea63bd3f0ffa90f55b0fa267e9c11
#
_entry.id   876ea63bd3f0ffa90f55b0fa267e9c11
#
_cell.length_a   1.000
_cell.length_b   1.000
_cell.length_c   1.000
_cell.angle_alpha   90.00
_cell.angle_beta   90.00
_cell.angle_gamma   90.00
#
_symmetry.space_group_name_H-M   'P 1'
#
loop_
_entity.id
_entity.type
_entity.pdbx_description
1 polymer ?
#
loop_
_entity_poly.entity_id
_entity_poly.type
_entity_poly.pdbx_seq_one_letter_code
_entity_poly.pdbx_strand_id
1 'polypeptide(L)'
;MNKTRKSLLIAFTIIGAAMISLRLPIKEDYFEMSKQLEILNSAFRELNIFYVDPLSPGDLMQTGIDAMLMSLDPYTRYYPESRMEDVRFMSTGEYGGVGLSLDERWDGTLYIMNIRENSPAEKGGLQLGDNLMEIEGQTISHLDMTKIGELIKGTSGTDIMIGIQRPGELDIIDVTLTREKIKTPDVPYYGMISDSTGYLTLSKFTRTATIEVRKALIQLTDSLGAKQIVFDLRGNGGGLLREAVNIVNLFVPKGQEVVSM
;
A
#
# COMPACT_ATOMS: atom_id res chain seq x y z
N MET A 1 19.86 59.35 -39.49
CA MET A 1 19.76 58.12 -38.62
C MET A 1 20.01 56.93 -39.52
N ASN A 2 21.14 56.24 -39.37
CA ASN A 2 21.59 55.14 -40.24
C ASN A 2 20.59 54.02 -40.29
N LYS A 3 20.39 53.38 -41.46
CA LYS A 3 19.48 52.24 -41.65
C LYS A 3 19.71 51.09 -40.57
N THR A 4 20.94 50.86 -40.19
CA THR A 4 21.35 49.91 -39.15
C THR A 4 20.81 50.24 -37.74
N ARG A 5 20.73 51.54 -37.37
CA ARG A 5 20.17 51.98 -36.08
C ARG A 5 18.63 51.79 -36.03
N LYS A 6 17.94 51.98 -37.17
CA LYS A 6 16.49 51.72 -37.26
C LYS A 6 16.17 50.24 -37.15
N SER A 7 16.96 49.36 -37.77
CA SER A 7 16.77 47.90 -37.69
C SER A 7 17.05 47.38 -36.28
N LEU A 8 18.03 47.90 -35.56
CA LEU A 8 18.33 47.54 -34.17
C LEU A 8 17.21 47.98 -33.21
N LEU A 9 16.62 49.18 -33.42
CA LEU A 9 15.49 49.65 -32.61
C LEU A 9 14.22 48.80 -32.84
N ILE A 10 13.94 48.38 -34.06
CA ILE A 10 12.81 47.51 -34.40
C ILE A 10 13.02 46.13 -33.83
N ALA A 11 14.22 45.56 -33.90
CA ALA A 11 14.53 44.27 -33.28
C ALA A 11 14.38 44.30 -31.75
N PHE A 12 14.81 45.39 -31.10
CA PHE A 12 14.67 45.54 -29.64
C PHE A 12 13.21 45.71 -29.19
N THR A 13 12.39 46.40 -29.97
CA THR A 13 10.94 46.52 -29.71
C THR A 13 10.20 45.22 -29.93
N ILE A 14 10.56 44.41 -30.92
CA ILE A 14 9.96 43.12 -31.20
C ILE A 14 10.36 42.11 -30.08
N ILE A 15 11.61 42.11 -29.64
CA ILE A 15 12.09 41.26 -28.52
C ILE A 15 11.44 41.68 -27.19
N GLY A 16 11.28 43.00 -26.96
CA GLY A 16 10.56 43.52 -25.80
C GLY A 16 9.08 43.14 -25.78
N ALA A 17 8.40 43.23 -26.94
CA ALA A 17 7.01 42.82 -27.09
C ALA A 17 6.84 41.29 -26.94
N ALA A 18 7.78 40.49 -27.46
CA ALA A 18 7.78 39.03 -27.29
C ALA A 18 8.02 38.62 -25.82
N MET A 19 8.87 39.32 -25.07
CA MET A 19 9.06 39.08 -23.64
C MET A 19 7.86 39.49 -22.78
N ILE A 20 7.08 40.46 -23.20
CA ILE A 20 5.84 40.87 -22.50
C ILE A 20 4.70 39.89 -22.79
N SER A 21 4.65 39.29 -23.97
CA SER A 21 3.64 38.28 -24.34
C SER A 21 3.91 36.88 -23.76
N LEU A 22 5.09 36.61 -23.22
CA LEU A 22 5.46 35.37 -22.49
C LEU A 22 5.11 35.42 -21.00
N ARG A 23 4.34 36.41 -20.55
CA ARG A 23 3.70 36.30 -19.21
C ARG A 23 2.57 35.30 -19.29
N LEU A 24 2.92 34.04 -19.06
CA LEU A 24 1.96 32.99 -18.77
C LEU A 24 1.04 33.43 -17.61
N PRO A 25 -0.25 33.12 -17.63
CA PRO A 25 -1.21 33.48 -16.57
C PRO A 25 -1.02 32.65 -15.30
N ILE A 26 0.19 32.66 -14.75
CA ILE A 26 0.53 31.89 -13.54
C ILE A 26 -0.02 32.58 -12.26
N LYS A 27 -0.37 33.84 -12.31
CA LYS A 27 -0.76 34.60 -11.11
C LYS A 27 -2.21 34.40 -10.65
N GLU A 28 -3.13 34.10 -11.56
CA GLU A 28 -4.55 33.93 -11.21
C GLU A 28 -4.79 32.62 -10.46
N ASP A 29 -4.16 31.53 -10.90
CA ASP A 29 -4.30 30.21 -10.27
C ASP A 29 -3.78 30.17 -8.81
N TYR A 30 -2.67 30.84 -8.52
CA TYR A 30 -2.13 30.88 -7.15
C TYR A 30 -3.00 31.68 -6.19
N PHE A 31 -3.60 32.77 -6.63
CA PHE A 31 -4.50 33.57 -5.81
C PHE A 31 -5.78 32.78 -5.49
N GLU A 32 -6.38 32.18 -6.51
CA GLU A 32 -7.58 31.37 -6.34
C GLU A 32 -7.30 30.15 -5.45
N MET A 33 -6.19 29.45 -5.66
CA MET A 33 -5.76 28.33 -4.82
C MET A 33 -5.59 28.75 -3.35
N SER A 34 -4.91 29.88 -3.09
CA SER A 34 -4.71 30.39 -1.72
C SER A 34 -6.03 30.74 -1.05
N LYS A 35 -6.95 31.36 -1.78
CA LYS A 35 -8.29 31.69 -1.29
C LYS A 35 -9.10 30.45 -0.94
N GLN A 36 -9.06 29.42 -1.80
CA GLN A 36 -9.79 28.17 -1.54
C GLN A 36 -9.21 27.39 -0.35
N LEU A 37 -7.87 27.40 -0.19
CA LEU A 37 -7.22 26.83 0.99
C LEU A 37 -7.59 27.55 2.29
N GLU A 38 -7.73 28.88 2.27
CA GLU A 38 -8.17 29.66 3.42
C GLU A 38 -9.63 29.32 3.82
N ILE A 39 -10.51 29.18 2.82
CA ILE A 39 -11.90 28.76 3.02
C ILE A 39 -11.94 27.35 3.62
N LEU A 40 -11.20 26.39 3.04
CA LEU A 40 -11.12 25.02 3.55
C LEU A 40 -10.61 25.00 5.00
N ASN A 41 -9.54 25.73 5.30
CA ASN A 41 -8.98 25.79 6.65
C ASN A 41 -9.98 26.39 7.66
N SER A 42 -10.71 27.45 7.26
CA SER A 42 -11.74 28.05 8.10
C SER A 42 -12.89 27.08 8.35
N ALA A 43 -13.41 26.41 7.33
CA ALA A 43 -14.47 25.41 7.46
C ALA A 43 -14.03 24.23 8.34
N PHE A 44 -12.81 23.72 8.14
CA PHE A 44 -12.24 22.65 8.95
C PHE A 44 -12.14 23.03 10.43
N ARG A 45 -11.69 24.25 10.73
CA ARG A 45 -11.60 24.77 12.09
C ARG A 45 -12.99 24.91 12.73
N GLU A 46 -13.96 25.49 12.01
CA GLU A 46 -15.33 25.68 12.52
C GLU A 46 -15.99 24.33 12.81
N LEU A 47 -15.81 23.32 11.97
CA LEU A 47 -16.30 21.96 12.21
C LEU A 47 -15.70 21.37 13.49
N ASN A 48 -14.39 21.48 13.70
CA ASN A 48 -13.74 20.93 14.88
C ASN A 48 -14.14 21.65 16.20
N ILE A 49 -14.57 22.92 16.12
CA ILE A 49 -14.96 23.70 17.31
C ILE A 49 -16.43 23.56 17.62
N PHE A 50 -17.30 23.55 16.60
CA PHE A 50 -18.75 23.73 16.80
C PHE A 50 -19.60 22.51 16.44
N TYR A 51 -19.02 21.45 15.90
CA TYR A 51 -19.79 20.24 15.63
C TYR A 51 -20.25 19.60 16.94
N VAL A 52 -21.46 19.02 16.92
CA VAL A 52 -22.13 18.51 18.15
C VAL A 52 -21.40 17.33 18.78
N ASP A 53 -20.81 16.45 17.95
CA ASP A 53 -20.06 15.30 18.42
C ASP A 53 -18.57 15.54 18.33
N PRO A 54 -17.75 14.90 19.19
CA PRO A 54 -16.29 14.95 19.08
C PRO A 54 -15.83 14.44 17.73
N LEU A 55 -15.05 15.23 17.00
CA LEU A 55 -14.46 14.85 15.71
C LEU A 55 -12.98 14.46 15.90
N SER A 56 -12.53 13.49 15.11
CA SER A 56 -11.10 13.23 14.89
C SER A 56 -10.61 14.15 13.76
N PRO A 57 -9.75 15.15 14.04
CA PRO A 57 -9.24 16.03 12.99
C PRO A 57 -8.51 15.30 11.87
N GLY A 58 -7.77 14.21 12.23
CA GLY A 58 -7.04 13.39 11.26
C GLY A 58 -7.97 12.67 10.29
N ASP A 59 -9.01 12.01 10.82
CA ASP A 59 -9.96 11.25 10.00
C ASP A 59 -10.81 12.18 9.12
N LEU A 60 -11.17 13.34 9.63
CA LEU A 60 -11.90 14.35 8.84
C LEU A 60 -11.04 14.89 7.69
N MET A 61 -9.77 15.17 7.95
CA MET A 61 -8.82 15.60 6.90
C MET A 61 -8.59 14.50 5.85
N GLN A 62 -8.40 13.25 6.30
CA GLN A 62 -8.25 12.09 5.42
C GLN A 62 -9.47 11.95 4.49
N THR A 63 -10.68 12.02 5.05
CA THR A 63 -11.93 11.96 4.28
C THR A 63 -12.00 13.05 3.22
N GLY A 64 -11.59 14.28 3.57
CA GLY A 64 -11.55 15.40 2.62
C GLY A 64 -10.55 15.18 1.48
N ILE A 65 -9.35 14.70 1.78
CA ILE A 65 -8.32 14.39 0.79
C ILE A 65 -8.80 13.26 -0.13
N ASP A 66 -9.34 12.18 0.41
CA ASP A 66 -9.83 11.04 -0.37
C ASP A 66 -10.97 11.47 -1.31
N ALA A 67 -11.90 12.30 -0.84
CA ALA A 67 -12.98 12.83 -1.68
C ALA A 67 -12.46 13.70 -2.84
N MET A 68 -11.45 14.55 -2.59
CA MET A 68 -10.81 15.33 -3.63
C MET A 68 -10.12 14.44 -4.68
N LEU A 69 -9.38 13.43 -4.26
CA LEU A 69 -8.67 12.53 -5.17
C LEU A 69 -9.63 11.66 -5.98
N MET A 70 -10.69 11.14 -5.37
CA MET A 70 -11.74 10.39 -6.06
C MET A 70 -12.45 11.19 -7.15
N SER A 71 -12.47 12.52 -7.06
CA SER A 71 -13.03 13.37 -8.11
C SER A 71 -12.16 13.47 -9.36
N LEU A 72 -10.89 13.09 -9.28
CA LEU A 72 -9.93 13.12 -10.40
C LEU A 72 -9.98 11.81 -11.20
N ASP A 73 -9.73 10.69 -10.53
CA ASP A 73 -9.74 9.36 -11.12
C ASP A 73 -9.83 8.27 -10.01
N PRO A 74 -10.16 7.00 -10.34
CA PRO A 74 -10.26 5.93 -9.36
C PRO A 74 -8.90 5.37 -8.87
N TYR A 75 -7.79 5.80 -9.44
CA TYR A 75 -6.45 5.24 -9.20
C TYR A 75 -5.59 6.10 -8.27
N THR A 76 -5.80 7.42 -8.29
CA THR A 76 -5.07 8.35 -7.44
C THR A 76 -5.49 8.19 -5.99
N ARG A 77 -4.54 7.83 -5.12
CA ARG A 77 -4.78 7.58 -3.70
C ARG A 77 -3.76 8.30 -2.82
N TYR A 78 -4.20 8.77 -1.68
CA TYR A 78 -3.34 9.29 -0.62
C TYR A 78 -3.06 8.18 0.40
N TYR A 79 -1.80 8.06 0.78
CA TYR A 79 -1.36 7.15 1.85
C TYR A 79 -0.83 8.00 3.01
N PRO A 80 -1.53 8.09 4.14
CA PRO A 80 -1.05 8.78 5.32
C PRO A 80 0.17 8.08 5.91
N GLU A 81 0.90 8.77 6.80
CA GLU A 81 2.09 8.25 7.45
C GLU A 81 1.80 6.94 8.21
N SER A 82 0.62 6.81 8.83
CA SER A 82 0.16 5.59 9.49
C SER A 82 0.08 4.37 8.58
N ARG A 83 -0.03 4.56 7.25
CA ARG A 83 -0.11 3.50 6.24
C ARG A 83 1.18 3.33 5.42
N MET A 84 2.28 3.95 5.84
CA MET A 84 3.57 3.81 5.13
C MET A 84 4.10 2.37 5.10
N GLU A 85 3.78 1.56 6.11
CA GLU A 85 4.13 0.12 6.09
C GLU A 85 3.35 -0.63 4.99
N ASP A 86 2.12 -0.22 4.66
CA ASP A 86 1.37 -0.79 3.54
C ASP A 86 2.03 -0.46 2.19
N VAL A 87 2.46 0.80 2.00
CA VAL A 87 3.21 1.23 0.80
C VAL A 87 4.53 0.46 0.68
N ARG A 88 5.23 0.29 1.79
CA ARG A 88 6.45 -0.50 1.84
C ARG A 88 6.18 -1.95 1.47
N PHE A 89 5.12 -2.54 2.03
CA PHE A 89 4.71 -3.90 1.74
C PHE A 89 4.36 -4.10 0.25
N MET A 90 3.65 -3.15 -0.37
CA MET A 90 3.33 -3.20 -1.81
C MET A 90 4.57 -3.23 -2.69
N SER A 91 5.67 -2.57 -2.28
CA SER A 91 6.89 -2.46 -3.08
C SER A 91 7.94 -3.52 -2.77
N THR A 92 8.04 -3.97 -1.51
CA THR A 92 9.11 -4.87 -1.04
C THR A 92 8.63 -6.26 -0.66
N GLY A 93 7.32 -6.44 -0.43
CA GLY A 93 6.77 -7.67 0.17
C GLY A 93 7.09 -7.81 1.66
N GLU A 94 7.68 -6.77 2.28
CA GLU A 94 8.06 -6.76 3.69
C GLU A 94 7.28 -5.69 4.44
N TYR A 95 6.86 -6.01 5.66
CA TYR A 95 6.25 -5.05 6.60
C TYR A 95 6.78 -5.31 8.01
N GLY A 96 6.75 -4.28 8.84
CA GLY A 96 7.01 -4.44 10.26
C GLY A 96 5.76 -4.97 10.96
N GLY A 97 5.89 -6.06 11.70
CA GLY A 97 4.78 -6.70 12.37
C GLY A 97 5.20 -7.89 13.24
N VAL A 98 4.24 -8.64 13.73
CA VAL A 98 4.47 -9.76 14.65
C VAL A 98 4.30 -11.13 14.02
N GLY A 99 3.82 -11.20 12.76
CA GLY A 99 3.76 -12.46 12.00
C GLY A 99 2.56 -13.34 12.31
N LEU A 100 1.41 -12.76 12.67
CA LEU A 100 0.15 -13.46 12.82
C LEU A 100 -0.85 -13.05 11.73
N SER A 101 -1.86 -13.90 11.49
CA SER A 101 -3.04 -13.58 10.68
C SER A 101 -4.28 -13.81 11.54
N LEU A 102 -5.21 -12.88 11.45
CA LEU A 102 -6.49 -12.92 12.17
C LEU A 102 -7.62 -13.31 11.23
N ASP A 103 -8.66 -13.88 11.80
CA ASP A 103 -9.95 -14.07 11.14
C ASP A 103 -11.06 -13.77 12.15
N GLU A 104 -12.27 -13.56 11.67
CA GLU A 104 -13.43 -13.21 12.47
C GLU A 104 -14.42 -14.36 12.50
N ARG A 105 -14.86 -14.75 13.69
CA ARG A 105 -15.94 -15.72 13.84
C ARG A 105 -17.29 -15.07 13.57
N TRP A 106 -18.30 -15.91 13.36
CA TRP A 106 -19.68 -15.47 13.14
C TRP A 106 -20.28 -14.62 14.29
N ASP A 107 -19.70 -14.68 15.48
CA ASP A 107 -20.10 -13.89 16.66
C ASP A 107 -19.33 -12.57 16.81
N GLY A 108 -18.46 -12.24 15.84
CA GLY A 108 -17.61 -11.06 15.85
C GLY A 108 -16.30 -11.21 16.63
N THR A 109 -16.02 -12.41 17.19
CA THR A 109 -14.78 -12.65 17.93
C THR A 109 -13.60 -12.82 16.96
N LEU A 110 -12.57 -12.02 17.15
CA LEU A 110 -11.33 -12.14 16.38
C LEU A 110 -10.42 -13.18 16.99
N TYR A 111 -9.87 -14.02 16.15
CA TYR A 111 -8.96 -15.08 16.60
C TYR A 111 -7.74 -15.22 15.69
N ILE A 112 -6.68 -15.79 16.25
CA ILE A 112 -5.45 -16.08 15.52
C ILE A 112 -5.69 -17.32 14.63
N MET A 113 -5.78 -17.07 13.32
CA MET A 113 -5.95 -18.12 12.31
C MET A 113 -4.63 -18.75 11.89
N ASN A 114 -3.55 -17.94 11.84
CA ASN A 114 -2.24 -18.42 11.43
C ASN A 114 -1.12 -17.67 12.15
N ILE A 115 -0.04 -18.38 12.45
CA ILE A 115 1.20 -17.82 13.03
C ILE A 115 2.34 -18.26 12.12
N ARG A 116 3.14 -17.29 11.71
CA ARG A 116 4.30 -17.53 10.87
C ARG A 116 5.46 -18.10 11.69
N GLU A 117 6.12 -19.11 11.13
CA GLU A 117 7.31 -19.71 11.73
C GLU A 117 8.42 -18.65 11.96
N ASN A 118 9.10 -18.78 13.08
CA ASN A 118 10.18 -17.90 13.55
C ASN A 118 9.78 -16.42 13.74
N SER A 119 8.48 -16.12 13.77
CA SER A 119 7.97 -14.76 13.99
C SER A 119 7.95 -14.37 15.48
N PRO A 120 7.82 -13.06 15.78
CA PRO A 120 7.59 -12.62 17.16
C PRO A 120 6.37 -13.26 17.82
N ALA A 121 5.28 -13.46 17.07
CA ALA A 121 4.07 -14.10 17.59
C ALA A 121 4.33 -15.54 18.07
N GLU A 122 5.07 -16.33 17.29
CA GLU A 122 5.45 -17.70 17.71
C GLU A 122 6.40 -17.69 18.91
N LYS A 123 7.45 -16.86 18.86
CA LYS A 123 8.43 -16.70 19.94
C LYS A 123 7.78 -16.20 21.24
N GLY A 124 6.73 -15.37 21.13
CA GLY A 124 5.93 -14.88 22.26
C GLY A 124 4.94 -15.89 22.82
N GLY A 125 4.82 -17.07 22.21
CA GLY A 125 3.96 -18.16 22.72
C GLY A 125 2.47 -18.00 22.40
N LEU A 126 2.13 -17.15 21.41
CA LEU A 126 0.78 -17.10 20.87
C LEU A 126 0.44 -18.42 20.18
N GLN A 127 -0.82 -18.82 20.21
CA GLN A 127 -1.30 -20.09 19.67
C GLN A 127 -2.45 -19.89 18.69
N LEU A 128 -2.61 -20.83 17.76
CA LEU A 128 -3.75 -20.86 16.87
C LEU A 128 -5.04 -21.01 17.68
N GLY A 129 -6.02 -20.17 17.38
CA GLY A 129 -7.30 -20.14 18.07
C GLY A 129 -7.35 -19.21 19.28
N ASP A 130 -6.23 -18.61 19.74
CA ASP A 130 -6.25 -17.56 20.74
C ASP A 130 -7.15 -16.40 20.25
N ASN A 131 -8.09 -15.94 21.10
CA ASN A 131 -8.95 -14.82 20.80
C ASN A 131 -8.21 -13.50 21.09
N LEU A 132 -8.21 -12.58 20.15
CA LEU A 132 -7.61 -11.27 20.33
C LEU A 132 -8.62 -10.36 21.05
N MET A 133 -8.26 -9.86 22.23
CA MET A 133 -9.14 -9.07 23.08
C MET A 133 -8.70 -7.61 23.16
N GLU A 134 -7.39 -7.37 23.27
CA GLU A 134 -6.84 -6.04 23.51
C GLU A 134 -5.55 -5.81 22.71
N ILE A 135 -5.30 -4.55 22.35
CA ILE A 135 -4.04 -4.05 21.81
C ILE A 135 -3.65 -2.82 22.61
N GLU A 136 -2.43 -2.78 23.15
CA GLU A 136 -1.94 -1.69 24.02
C GLU A 136 -2.90 -1.39 25.20
N GLY A 137 -3.52 -2.45 25.78
CA GLY A 137 -4.48 -2.32 26.87
C GLY A 137 -5.83 -1.72 26.50
N GLN A 138 -6.10 -1.55 25.20
CA GLN A 138 -7.38 -1.05 24.69
C GLN A 138 -8.18 -2.19 24.06
N THR A 139 -9.43 -2.33 24.49
CA THR A 139 -10.37 -3.31 23.92
C THR A 139 -10.65 -3.01 22.45
N ILE A 140 -10.58 -4.03 21.61
CA ILE A 140 -10.66 -3.90 20.14
C ILE A 140 -12.03 -4.25 19.54
N SER A 141 -13.00 -4.67 20.34
CA SER A 141 -14.33 -5.14 19.89
C SER A 141 -15.13 -4.15 19.03
N HIS A 142 -14.77 -2.87 19.04
CA HIS A 142 -15.39 -1.81 18.28
C HIS A 142 -14.62 -1.42 17.02
N LEU A 143 -13.46 -2.05 16.76
CA LEU A 143 -12.60 -1.75 15.63
C LEU A 143 -12.84 -2.76 14.49
N ASP A 144 -12.74 -2.28 13.25
CA ASP A 144 -12.73 -3.15 12.09
C ASP A 144 -11.37 -3.83 11.89
N MET A 145 -11.36 -4.89 11.08
CA MET A 145 -10.15 -5.69 10.79
C MET A 145 -9.02 -4.86 10.17
N THR A 146 -9.35 -3.82 9.39
CA THR A 146 -8.36 -2.93 8.77
C THR A 146 -7.62 -2.15 9.84
N LYS A 147 -8.37 -1.54 10.76
CA LYS A 147 -7.81 -0.77 11.87
C LYS A 147 -6.96 -1.61 12.80
N ILE A 148 -7.41 -2.82 13.12
CA ILE A 148 -6.66 -3.78 13.92
C ILE A 148 -5.35 -4.16 13.21
N GLY A 149 -5.41 -4.41 11.90
CA GLY A 149 -4.22 -4.66 11.08
C GLY A 149 -3.23 -3.49 11.10
N GLU A 150 -3.71 -2.25 11.08
CA GLU A 150 -2.86 -1.05 11.20
C GLU A 150 -2.18 -0.96 12.58
N LEU A 151 -2.88 -1.30 13.66
CA LEU A 151 -2.34 -1.28 15.02
C LEU A 151 -1.26 -2.36 15.23
N ILE A 152 -1.47 -3.56 14.69
CA ILE A 152 -0.52 -4.68 14.81
C ILE A 152 0.74 -4.44 13.99
N LYS A 153 0.60 -3.85 12.80
CA LYS A 153 1.74 -3.42 12.00
C LYS A 153 2.42 -2.19 12.62
N GLY A 154 3.64 -1.91 12.18
CA GLY A 154 4.39 -0.73 12.62
C GLY A 154 5.87 -0.86 12.32
N THR A 155 6.64 0.08 12.79
CA THR A 155 8.09 0.09 12.56
C THR A 155 8.76 -1.11 13.21
N SER A 156 9.58 -1.83 12.46
CA SER A 156 10.38 -2.94 12.98
C SER A 156 11.31 -2.45 14.11
N GLY A 157 11.36 -3.21 15.20
CA GLY A 157 12.09 -2.88 16.43
C GLY A 157 11.26 -2.16 17.48
N THR A 158 9.99 -1.83 17.21
CA THR A 158 9.08 -1.30 18.24
C THR A 158 8.29 -2.43 18.90
N ASP A 159 7.96 -2.25 20.17
CA ASP A 159 7.15 -3.20 20.91
C ASP A 159 5.66 -2.97 20.69
N ILE A 160 4.88 -4.03 20.90
CA ILE A 160 3.42 -4.00 20.96
C ILE A 160 2.95 -4.97 22.04
N MET A 161 2.01 -4.56 22.85
CA MET A 161 1.34 -5.42 23.82
C MET A 161 0.02 -5.94 23.25
N ILE A 162 -0.16 -7.25 23.25
CA ILE A 162 -1.36 -7.95 22.74
C ILE A 162 -1.97 -8.72 23.90
N GLY A 163 -3.22 -8.41 24.25
CA GLY A 163 -4.04 -9.16 25.21
C GLY A 163 -4.84 -10.23 24.47
N ILE A 164 -4.60 -11.50 24.80
CA ILE A 164 -5.34 -12.63 24.23
C ILE A 164 -6.12 -13.37 25.31
N GLN A 165 -7.24 -14.00 24.90
CA GLN A 165 -7.94 -14.99 25.73
C GLN A 165 -7.82 -16.36 25.07
N ARG A 166 -7.16 -17.28 25.76
CA ARG A 166 -6.96 -18.64 25.26
C ARG A 166 -8.21 -19.48 25.47
N PRO A 167 -8.67 -20.27 24.48
CA PRO A 167 -9.82 -21.14 24.64
C PRO A 167 -9.68 -22.06 25.87
N GLY A 168 -10.65 -21.98 26.78
CA GLY A 168 -10.64 -22.71 28.05
C GLY A 168 -10.05 -21.95 29.25
N GLU A 169 -9.48 -20.77 29.02
CA GLU A 169 -9.02 -19.88 30.06
C GLU A 169 -9.96 -18.67 30.19
N LEU A 170 -10.15 -18.15 31.41
CA LEU A 170 -11.04 -17.02 31.66
C LEU A 170 -10.29 -15.67 31.64
N ASP A 171 -9.02 -15.71 32.00
CA ASP A 171 -8.21 -14.52 32.14
C ASP A 171 -7.60 -14.09 30.80
N ILE A 172 -7.38 -12.80 30.65
CA ILE A 172 -6.63 -12.23 29.52
C ILE A 172 -5.14 -12.41 29.82
N ILE A 173 -4.41 -12.88 28.83
CA ILE A 173 -2.97 -13.06 28.87
C ILE A 173 -2.34 -11.93 28.06
N ASP A 174 -1.55 -11.08 28.70
CA ASP A 174 -0.81 -10.02 28.05
C ASP A 174 0.53 -10.54 27.53
N VAL A 175 0.76 -10.34 26.23
CA VAL A 175 2.00 -10.74 25.57
C VAL A 175 2.63 -9.52 24.90
N THR A 176 3.84 -9.16 25.33
CA THR A 176 4.63 -8.09 24.68
C THR A 176 5.49 -8.69 23.59
N LEU A 177 5.36 -8.18 22.37
CA LEU A 177 6.05 -8.65 21.18
C LEU A 177 6.84 -7.50 20.55
N THR A 178 8.08 -7.74 20.15
CA THR A 178 8.85 -6.77 19.36
C THR A 178 8.58 -7.01 17.88
N ARG A 179 8.08 -6.00 17.17
CA ARG A 179 7.84 -6.09 15.71
C ARG A 179 9.13 -6.36 14.96
N GLU A 180 9.11 -7.33 14.08
CA GLU A 180 10.20 -7.68 13.17
C GLU A 180 9.78 -7.45 11.72
N LYS A 181 10.75 -7.48 10.78
CA LYS A 181 10.46 -7.50 9.35
C LYS A 181 9.86 -8.83 8.95
N ILE A 182 8.61 -8.83 8.57
CA ILE A 182 7.89 -10.00 8.08
C ILE A 182 7.91 -9.98 6.56
N LYS A 183 8.57 -10.96 5.96
CA LYS A 183 8.61 -11.13 4.50
C LYS A 183 7.52 -12.09 4.04
N THR A 184 6.72 -11.68 3.09
CA THR A 184 5.73 -12.56 2.44
C THR A 184 6.22 -12.92 1.04
N PRO A 185 6.27 -14.20 0.67
CA PRO A 185 6.68 -14.60 -0.67
C PRO A 185 5.70 -14.06 -1.73
N ASP A 186 6.23 -13.62 -2.86
CA ASP A 186 5.42 -13.19 -4.00
C ASP A 186 4.75 -14.41 -4.67
N VAL A 187 5.44 -15.55 -4.69
CA VAL A 187 4.95 -16.84 -5.17
C VAL A 187 4.72 -17.77 -3.97
N PRO A 188 3.55 -17.70 -3.30
CA PRO A 188 3.26 -18.48 -2.10
C PRO A 188 3.14 -19.98 -2.36
N TYR A 189 2.81 -20.36 -3.59
CA TYR A 189 2.68 -21.76 -3.98
C TYR A 189 3.01 -21.99 -5.46
N TYR A 190 3.68 -23.10 -5.75
CA TYR A 190 3.80 -23.68 -7.09
C TYR A 190 3.94 -25.20 -7.00
N GLY A 191 3.44 -25.92 -8.01
CA GLY A 191 3.49 -27.39 -8.06
C GLY A 191 2.84 -27.95 -9.32
N MET A 192 2.91 -29.26 -9.51
CA MET A 192 2.22 -29.95 -10.61
C MET A 192 0.76 -30.20 -10.23
N ILE A 193 -0.18 -29.92 -11.13
CA ILE A 193 -1.60 -30.26 -11.00
C ILE A 193 -2.03 -31.42 -11.90
N SER A 194 -1.16 -31.80 -12.84
CA SER A 194 -1.26 -33.02 -13.65
C SER A 194 0.14 -33.44 -14.11
N ASP A 195 0.26 -34.57 -14.81
CA ASP A 195 1.54 -35.08 -15.33
C ASP A 195 2.28 -34.10 -16.25
N SER A 196 1.60 -33.13 -16.85
CA SER A 196 2.18 -32.18 -17.79
C SER A 196 1.86 -30.72 -17.51
N THR A 197 1.07 -30.41 -16.48
CA THR A 197 0.62 -29.06 -16.20
C THR A 197 1.14 -28.60 -14.85
N GLY A 198 1.99 -27.58 -14.86
CA GLY A 198 2.43 -26.86 -13.68
C GLY A 198 1.43 -25.74 -13.31
N TYR A 199 1.36 -25.44 -12.04
CA TYR A 199 0.56 -24.36 -11.48
C TYR A 199 1.43 -23.49 -10.59
N LEU A 200 1.28 -22.18 -10.68
CA LEU A 200 1.89 -21.24 -9.75
C LEU A 200 0.95 -20.07 -9.46
N THR A 201 1.00 -19.56 -8.24
CA THR A 201 0.27 -18.37 -7.83
C THR A 201 1.23 -17.20 -7.65
N LEU A 202 0.82 -16.01 -8.07
CA LEU A 202 1.53 -14.76 -7.78
C LEU A 202 0.61 -13.82 -7.00
N SER A 203 0.94 -13.55 -5.76
CA SER A 203 0.13 -12.73 -4.87
C SER A 203 0.35 -11.22 -5.04
N LYS A 204 1.57 -10.80 -5.46
CA LYS A 204 1.96 -9.39 -5.63
C LYS A 204 3.10 -9.23 -6.61
N PHE A 205 3.23 -8.02 -7.16
CA PHE A 205 4.36 -7.64 -8.01
C PHE A 205 5.36 -6.79 -7.20
N THR A 206 6.05 -7.40 -6.22
CA THR A 206 7.11 -6.72 -5.47
C THR A 206 8.44 -6.77 -6.22
N ARG A 207 9.49 -6.15 -5.67
CA ARG A 207 10.84 -6.14 -6.28
C ARG A 207 11.45 -7.53 -6.49
N THR A 208 10.93 -8.56 -5.82
CA THR A 208 11.42 -9.95 -5.92
C THR A 208 10.55 -10.83 -6.80
N ALA A 209 9.38 -10.34 -7.24
CA ALA A 209 8.39 -11.12 -7.96
C ALA A 209 8.94 -11.82 -9.21
N THR A 210 9.69 -11.12 -10.06
CA THR A 210 10.29 -11.70 -11.27
C THR A 210 11.26 -12.85 -10.93
N ILE A 211 12.05 -12.69 -9.86
CA ILE A 211 13.03 -13.69 -9.43
C ILE A 211 12.30 -14.94 -8.93
N GLU A 212 11.28 -14.76 -8.10
CA GLU A 212 10.50 -15.87 -7.54
C GLU A 212 9.70 -16.62 -8.63
N VAL A 213 9.04 -15.90 -9.53
CA VAL A 213 8.32 -16.49 -10.67
C VAL A 213 9.28 -17.27 -11.57
N ARG A 214 10.43 -16.70 -11.91
CA ARG A 214 11.43 -17.39 -12.75
C ARG A 214 11.91 -18.67 -12.08
N LYS A 215 12.21 -18.62 -10.76
CA LYS A 215 12.62 -19.81 -9.99
C LYS A 215 11.53 -20.88 -10.03
N ALA A 216 10.28 -20.52 -9.80
CA ALA A 216 9.14 -21.43 -9.84
C ALA A 216 8.95 -22.05 -11.25
N LEU A 217 9.05 -21.23 -12.31
CA LEU A 217 8.96 -21.70 -13.70
C LEU A 217 10.06 -22.72 -14.03
N ILE A 218 11.33 -22.43 -13.72
CA ILE A 218 12.45 -23.36 -13.93
C ILE A 218 12.20 -24.68 -13.20
N GLN A 219 11.72 -24.61 -11.95
CA GLN A 219 11.43 -25.81 -11.17
C GLN A 219 10.29 -26.63 -11.81
N LEU A 220 9.23 -25.98 -12.28
CA LEU A 220 8.10 -26.64 -12.92
C LEU A 220 8.50 -27.24 -14.29
N THR A 221 9.22 -26.49 -15.15
CA THR A 221 9.56 -26.93 -16.51
C THR A 221 10.74 -27.89 -16.54
N ASP A 222 11.86 -27.53 -15.93
CA ASP A 222 13.11 -28.26 -16.07
C ASP A 222 13.23 -29.43 -15.11
N SER A 223 12.72 -29.28 -13.86
CA SER A 223 12.84 -30.34 -12.85
C SER A 223 11.63 -31.27 -12.81
N LEU A 224 10.42 -30.71 -13.00
CA LEU A 224 9.17 -31.48 -12.89
C LEU A 224 8.54 -31.82 -14.25
N GLY A 225 9.08 -31.30 -15.35
CA GLY A 225 8.68 -31.65 -16.72
C GLY A 225 7.35 -31.07 -17.18
N ALA A 226 6.90 -29.97 -16.58
CA ALA A 226 5.69 -29.28 -17.01
C ALA A 226 5.82 -28.78 -18.45
N LYS A 227 4.82 -29.07 -19.27
CA LYS A 227 4.71 -28.60 -20.66
C LYS A 227 3.75 -27.42 -20.82
N GLN A 228 2.91 -27.21 -19.81
CA GLN A 228 1.93 -26.14 -19.73
C GLN A 228 1.97 -25.53 -18.34
N ILE A 229 1.66 -24.23 -18.25
CA ILE A 229 1.64 -23.50 -16.99
C ILE A 229 0.28 -22.82 -16.83
N VAL A 230 -0.35 -23.04 -15.67
CA VAL A 230 -1.44 -22.23 -15.17
C VAL A 230 -0.83 -21.20 -14.24
N PHE A 231 -0.91 -19.93 -14.64
CA PHE A 231 -0.41 -18.79 -13.85
C PHE A 231 -1.59 -18.08 -13.20
N ASP A 232 -1.76 -18.27 -11.90
CA ASP A 232 -2.91 -17.75 -11.14
C ASP A 232 -2.60 -16.39 -10.52
N LEU A 233 -3.37 -15.41 -10.93
CA LEU A 233 -3.34 -14.03 -10.44
C LEU A 233 -4.59 -13.67 -9.59
N ARG A 234 -5.40 -14.63 -9.22
CA ARG A 234 -6.57 -14.38 -8.38
C ARG A 234 -6.11 -13.87 -7.00
N GLY A 235 -6.77 -12.80 -6.52
CA GLY A 235 -6.38 -12.12 -5.28
C GLY A 235 -5.09 -11.29 -5.37
N ASN A 236 -4.48 -11.14 -6.58
CA ASN A 236 -3.34 -10.26 -6.76
C ASN A 236 -3.80 -8.80 -6.83
N GLY A 237 -3.44 -7.99 -5.85
CA GLY A 237 -3.77 -6.57 -5.77
C GLY A 237 -2.89 -5.65 -6.63
N GLY A 238 -1.97 -6.20 -7.45
CA GLY A 238 -1.04 -5.42 -8.25
C GLY A 238 0.34 -5.27 -7.62
N GLY A 239 1.00 -4.14 -7.91
CA GLY A 239 2.34 -3.81 -7.42
C GLY A 239 3.16 -3.02 -8.44
N LEU A 240 4.45 -3.32 -8.56
CA LEU A 240 5.37 -2.59 -9.43
C LEU A 240 5.15 -2.94 -10.92
N LEU A 241 4.76 -1.97 -11.72
CA LEU A 241 4.57 -2.13 -13.17
C LEU A 241 5.81 -2.74 -13.84
N ARG A 242 7.01 -2.31 -13.43
CA ARG A 242 8.26 -2.86 -13.96
C ARG A 242 8.37 -4.38 -13.76
N GLU A 243 7.93 -4.88 -12.61
CA GLU A 243 7.96 -6.32 -12.34
C GLU A 243 6.91 -7.07 -13.16
N ALA A 244 5.73 -6.48 -13.37
CA ALA A 244 4.74 -7.05 -14.29
C ALA A 244 5.30 -7.18 -15.70
N VAL A 245 5.94 -6.14 -16.24
CA VAL A 245 6.61 -6.16 -17.54
C VAL A 245 7.74 -7.22 -17.58
N ASN A 246 8.55 -7.29 -16.53
CA ASN A 246 9.64 -8.27 -16.44
C ASN A 246 9.10 -9.71 -16.44
N ILE A 247 7.99 -9.97 -15.76
CA ILE A 247 7.36 -11.29 -15.72
C ILE A 247 6.76 -11.65 -17.08
N VAL A 248 6.04 -10.72 -17.73
CA VAL A 248 5.52 -10.96 -19.11
C VAL A 248 6.66 -11.29 -20.07
N ASN A 249 7.81 -10.63 -19.95
CA ASN A 249 9.01 -10.92 -20.75
C ASN A 249 9.61 -12.32 -20.54
N LEU A 250 9.16 -13.09 -19.55
CA LEU A 250 9.52 -14.51 -19.42
C LEU A 250 8.72 -15.40 -20.40
N PHE A 251 7.60 -14.91 -20.92
CA PHE A 251 6.66 -15.67 -21.75
C PHE A 251 6.60 -15.18 -23.20
N VAL A 252 6.94 -13.91 -23.44
CA VAL A 252 6.85 -13.30 -24.78
C VAL A 252 8.23 -12.98 -25.35
N PRO A 253 8.42 -13.05 -26.69
CA PRO A 253 9.67 -12.66 -27.33
C PRO A 253 10.03 -11.20 -27.09
N LYS A 254 11.33 -10.92 -27.02
CA LYS A 254 11.85 -9.56 -26.87
C LYS A 254 11.39 -8.64 -28.01
N GLY A 255 10.95 -7.45 -27.67
CA GLY A 255 10.54 -6.41 -28.64
C GLY A 255 9.03 -6.37 -28.89
N GLN A 256 8.25 -7.22 -28.23
CA GLN A 256 6.79 -7.07 -28.24
C GLN A 256 6.34 -6.03 -27.23
N GLU A 257 5.32 -5.25 -27.59
CA GLU A 257 4.69 -4.29 -26.69
C GLU A 257 3.94 -5.04 -25.59
N VAL A 258 4.21 -4.67 -24.33
CA VAL A 258 3.56 -5.28 -23.15
C VAL A 258 2.52 -4.34 -22.57
N VAL A 259 2.81 -3.04 -22.57
CA VAL A 259 1.93 -2.01 -22.02
C VAL A 259 2.25 -0.66 -22.67
N SER A 260 1.21 0.15 -22.94
CA SER A 260 1.30 1.55 -23.35
C SER A 260 0.57 2.43 -22.32
N MET A 261 1.07 3.64 -22.10
CA MET A 261 0.48 4.65 -21.22
C MET A 261 0.22 5.93 -21.99
#